data_838097b07fd790454b46a494c4886dfc
#
_entry.id   838097b07fd790454b46a494c4886dfc
#
_cell.length_a   1.000
_cell.length_b   1.000
_cell.length_c   1.000
_cell.angle_alpha   90.00
_cell.angle_beta   90.00
_cell.angle_gamma   90.00
#
_symmetry.space_group_name_H-M   'P 1'
#
loop_
_entity.id
_entity.type
_entity.pdbx_description
1 polymer ?
#
loop_
_entity_poly.entity_id
_entity_poly.type
_entity_poly.pdbx_seq_one_letter_code
_entity_poly.pdbx_strand_id
1 'polypeptide(L)' 'MGRVMSDRALRDYAYRVLKSEYGEHMENGILIPAQKSDEELAAFVSQMPQWQLEQMYGMMFKGELVE' A
#
# COMPACT_ATOMS: atom_id res chain seq x y z
N MET A 1 6.04 -23.54 -3.29
CA MET A 1 5.73 -22.85 -4.44
C MET A 1 5.48 -21.37 -4.19
N GLY A 2 6.12 -20.57 -4.92
CA GLY A 2 5.95 -19.16 -4.76
C GLY A 2 4.58 -18.70 -5.19
N ARG A 3 4.13 -17.65 -4.61
CA ARG A 3 2.88 -17.07 -5.00
C ARG A 3 3.13 -15.65 -5.43
N VAL A 4 2.78 -15.37 -6.65
CA VAL A 4 2.99 -14.04 -7.22
C VAL A 4 1.67 -13.31 -7.24
N MET A 5 1.63 -12.16 -6.61
CA MET A 5 0.43 -11.33 -6.64
C MET A 5 0.33 -10.65 -8.00
N SER A 6 -0.90 -10.54 -8.49
CA SER A 6 -1.11 -9.82 -9.72
C SER A 6 -0.81 -8.34 -9.50
N ASP A 7 -0.58 -7.62 -10.60
CA ASP A 7 -0.33 -6.19 -10.51
C ASP A 7 -1.49 -5.47 -9.80
N ARG A 8 -2.70 -5.89 -10.12
CA ARG A 8 -3.87 -5.29 -9.52
C ARG A 8 -3.90 -5.50 -8.01
N ALA A 9 -3.56 -6.72 -7.58
CA ALA A 9 -3.57 -7.03 -6.16
C ALA A 9 -2.50 -6.24 -5.43
N LEU A 10 -1.33 -6.09 -6.04
CA LEU A 10 -0.26 -5.32 -5.43
C LEU A 10 -0.65 -3.84 -5.29
N ARG A 11 -1.28 -3.30 -6.31
CA ARG A 11 -1.70 -1.90 -6.25
C ARG A 11 -2.79 -1.69 -5.23
N ASP A 12 -3.72 -2.64 -5.12
CA ASP A 12 -4.76 -2.56 -4.12
C ASP A 12 -4.17 -2.61 -2.71
N TYR A 13 -3.20 -3.48 -2.52
CA TYR A 13 -2.53 -3.57 -1.23
C TYR A 13 -1.79 -2.28 -0.90
N ALA A 14 -1.05 -1.74 -1.86
CA ALA A 14 -0.32 -0.51 -1.65
C ALA A 14 -1.27 0.64 -1.31
N TYR A 15 -2.41 0.68 -1.99
CA TYR A 15 -3.39 1.71 -1.72
C TYR A 15 -3.89 1.63 -0.28
N ARG A 16 -4.16 0.42 0.18
CA ARG A 16 -4.64 0.24 1.56
C ARG A 16 -3.60 0.66 2.59
N VAL A 17 -2.35 0.30 2.33
CA VAL A 17 -1.28 0.67 3.25
C VAL A 17 -1.13 2.19 3.31
N LEU A 18 -1.11 2.82 2.15
CA LEU A 18 -0.97 4.27 2.11
C LEU A 18 -2.17 4.97 2.71
N LYS A 19 -3.35 4.41 2.52
CA LYS A 19 -4.54 5.02 3.08
C LYS A 19 -4.52 4.95 4.60
N SER A 20 -3.97 3.90 5.16
CA SER A 20 -3.89 3.81 6.61
C SER A 20 -2.88 4.78 7.19
N GLU A 21 -1.91 5.23 6.40
CA GLU A 21 -0.90 6.16 6.88
C GLU A 21 -1.22 7.61 6.54
N TYR A 22 -1.79 7.85 5.38
CA TYR A 22 -2.03 9.22 4.91
C TYR A 22 -3.49 9.58 4.86
N GLY A 23 -4.38 8.60 5.01
CA GLY A 23 -5.80 8.88 5.10
C GLY A 23 -6.20 9.12 6.53
N GLU A 24 -7.48 9.36 6.74
CA GLU A 24 -7.99 9.53 8.07
C GLU A 24 -7.84 8.24 8.87
N HIS A 25 -7.26 8.32 10.04
CA HIS A 25 -7.04 7.12 10.84
C HIS A 25 -6.91 7.50 12.31
N MET A 26 -7.01 6.48 13.17
CA MET A 26 -6.86 6.66 14.60
C MET A 26 -5.45 6.33 15.01
N GLU A 27 -4.90 7.13 15.90
CA GLU A 27 -3.55 6.92 16.39
C GLU A 27 -3.53 7.26 17.87
N ASN A 28 -3.27 6.28 18.70
CA ASN A 28 -3.22 6.49 20.15
C ASN A 28 -4.51 7.12 20.68
N GLY A 29 -5.64 6.69 20.12
CA GLY A 29 -6.93 7.19 20.54
C GLY A 29 -7.29 8.55 19.98
N ILE A 30 -6.45 9.11 19.13
CA ILE A 30 -6.70 10.42 18.52
C ILE A 30 -6.98 10.25 17.05
N LEU A 31 -8.02 10.93 16.57
CA LEU A 31 -8.35 10.87 15.15
C LEU A 31 -7.43 11.81 14.40
N ILE A 32 -6.67 11.23 13.47
CA ILE A 32 -5.76 11.99 12.63
C ILE A 32 -6.45 12.23 11.30
N PRO A 33 -6.62 13.49 10.90
CA PRO A 33 -7.31 13.79 9.65
C PRO A 33 -6.48 13.35 8.46
N ALA A 34 -7.18 13.10 7.34
CA ALA A 34 -6.52 12.67 6.12
C ALA A 34 -5.56 13.74 5.64
N GLN A 35 -4.36 13.32 5.28
CA GLN A 35 -3.36 14.23 4.73
C GLN A 35 -3.41 14.24 3.22
N LYS A 36 -3.95 13.18 2.61
CA LYS A 36 -4.09 13.06 1.18
C LYS A 36 -5.46 12.50 0.87
N SER A 37 -6.04 12.98 -0.21
CA SER A 37 -7.36 12.49 -0.62
C SER A 37 -7.23 11.09 -1.21
N ASP A 38 -8.37 10.40 -1.29
CA ASP A 38 -8.40 9.08 -1.90
C ASP A 38 -7.92 9.14 -3.34
N GLU A 39 -8.28 10.22 -4.04
CA GLU A 39 -7.89 10.39 -5.43
C GLU A 39 -6.38 10.55 -5.56
N GLU A 40 -5.79 11.29 -4.65
CA GLU A 40 -4.35 11.46 -4.66
C GLU A 40 -3.63 10.14 -4.40
N LEU A 41 -4.13 9.38 -3.46
CA LEU A 41 -3.52 8.10 -3.15
C LEU A 41 -3.65 7.13 -4.31
N ALA A 42 -4.82 7.11 -4.93
CA ALA A 42 -5.04 6.23 -6.06
C ALA A 42 -4.13 6.61 -7.23
N ALA A 43 -3.97 7.90 -7.47
CA ALA A 43 -3.10 8.35 -8.55
C ALA A 43 -1.65 7.98 -8.25
N PHE A 44 -1.23 8.14 -7.01
CA PHE A 44 0.13 7.80 -6.63
C PHE A 44 0.40 6.32 -6.86
N VAL A 45 -0.52 5.47 -6.41
CA VAL A 45 -0.35 4.03 -6.58
C VAL A 45 -0.39 3.65 -8.06
N SER A 46 -1.24 4.32 -8.84
CA SER A 46 -1.35 4.03 -10.25
C SER A 46 -0.05 4.32 -11.00
N GLN A 47 0.73 5.27 -10.50
CA GLN A 47 1.98 5.64 -11.16
C GLN A 47 3.18 4.85 -10.67
N MET A 48 3.01 4.06 -9.63
CA MET A 48 4.12 3.29 -9.10
C MET A 48 4.46 2.14 -10.04
N PRO A 49 5.77 1.95 -10.33
CA PRO A 49 6.17 0.80 -11.12
C PRO A 49 6.02 -0.49 -10.32
N GLN A 50 5.89 -1.59 -11.03
CA GLN A 50 5.66 -2.87 -10.36
C GLN A 50 6.78 -3.23 -9.41
N TRP A 51 8.02 -2.95 -9.77
CA TRP A 51 9.13 -3.31 -8.91
C TRP A 51 9.03 -2.60 -7.55
N GLN A 52 8.52 -1.38 -7.56
CA GLN A 52 8.38 -0.63 -6.32
C GLN A 52 7.25 -1.20 -5.47
N LEU A 53 6.18 -1.63 -6.12
CA LEU A 53 5.07 -2.25 -5.40
C LEU A 53 5.51 -3.54 -4.75
N GLU A 54 6.29 -4.35 -5.48
CA GLU A 54 6.78 -5.59 -4.94
C GLU A 54 7.73 -5.36 -3.77
N GLN A 55 8.55 -4.33 -3.87
CA GLN A 55 9.46 -4.01 -2.81
C GLN A 55 8.70 -3.58 -1.56
N MET A 56 7.68 -2.77 -1.74
CA MET A 56 6.87 -2.33 -0.62
C MET A 56 6.21 -3.51 0.08
N TYR A 57 5.65 -4.41 -0.71
CA TYR A 57 5.00 -5.58 -0.15
C TYR A 57 6.01 -6.45 0.60
N GLY A 58 7.17 -6.65 0.02
CA GLY A 58 8.21 -7.46 0.65
C GLY A 58 8.71 -6.87 1.94
N MET A 59 8.79 -5.56 2.02
CA MET A 59 9.22 -4.90 3.23
C MET A 59 8.20 -5.08 4.35
N MET A 60 6.93 -5.11 4.00
CA MET A 60 5.88 -5.28 5.00
C MET A 60 5.73 -6.73 5.44
N PHE A 61 5.96 -7.64 4.51
CA PHE A 61 5.78 -9.07 4.78
C PHE A 61 7.05 -9.82 4.41
N LYS A 62 8.07 -9.63 5.18
CA LYS A 62 9.35 -10.24 4.90
C LYS A 62 9.20 -11.72 4.59
N GLY A 63 9.69 -12.13 3.46
CA GLY A 63 9.67 -13.52 3.07
C GLY A 63 8.36 -14.02 2.54
N GLU A 64 7.31 -13.28 2.69
CA GLU A 64 6.01 -13.71 2.22
C GLU A 64 5.90 -13.66 0.71
N LEU A 65 6.54 -12.69 0.12
CA LEU A 65 6.46 -12.48 -1.30
C LEU A 65 7.29 -13.50 -2.07
N VAL A 66 8.27 -14.03 -1.47
CA VAL A 66 9.17 -14.93 -2.11
C VAL A 66 8.54 -16.25 -2.35
N GLU A 67 8.83 -16.65 -3.20
CA GLU A 67 8.44 -17.80 -3.43
C GLU A 67 8.63 -18.76 -3.19
#